data_65d1f9d35f8ef67daba2faceaa476996
#
_entry.id   65d1f9d35f8ef67daba2faceaa476996
#
_cell.length_a   1.000
_cell.length_b   1.000
_cell.length_c   1.000
_cell.angle_alpha   90.00
_cell.angle_beta   90.00
_cell.angle_gamma   90.00
#
_symmetry.space_group_name_H-M   'P 1'
#
loop_
_entity.id
_entity.type
_entity.pdbx_description
1 polymer ?
#
loop_
_entity_poly.entity_id
_entity_poly.type
_entity_poly.pdbx_seq_one_letter_code
_entity_poly.pdbx_strand_id
1 'polypeptide(L)'
;MPETKVLKFKEGRYEGEVNSAGDPEGEGCLEYPGNDEFLRQIYEGQFVAKKAHGKGTMRWNQGDKYEGDWKEGLRHGKGEYWSKVQMKCQVTSYFPSNYKSLHCGVDH
;
A
#
# COMPACT_ATOMS: atom_id res chain seq x y z
N MET A 1 -15.98 -13.60 -13.92
CA MET A 1 -15.27 -13.68 -12.63
C MET A 1 -13.82 -13.35 -12.84
N PRO A 2 -13.27 -12.53 -11.99
CA PRO A 2 -11.85 -12.25 -12.11
C PRO A 2 -11.04 -13.49 -11.78
N GLU A 3 -9.96 -13.64 -12.45
CA GLU A 3 -9.05 -14.73 -12.18
C GLU A 3 -8.12 -14.32 -11.04
N THR A 4 -7.80 -15.25 -10.15
CA THR A 4 -6.86 -14.96 -9.08
C THR A 4 -5.62 -15.82 -9.25
N LYS A 5 -4.49 -15.28 -8.92
CA LYS A 5 -3.23 -15.99 -9.06
C LYS A 5 -2.25 -15.58 -7.98
N VAL A 6 -1.24 -16.43 -7.80
CA VAL A 6 -0.11 -16.09 -6.96
C VAL A 6 1.04 -15.82 -7.90
N LEU A 7 1.61 -14.62 -7.81
CA LEU A 7 2.70 -14.21 -8.66
C LEU A 7 3.92 -13.86 -7.80
N LYS A 8 5.10 -14.15 -8.30
CA LYS A 8 6.30 -13.79 -7.59
C LYS A 8 7.06 -12.76 -8.38
N PHE A 9 7.34 -11.64 -7.75
CA PHE A 9 8.09 -10.57 -8.36
C PHE A 9 9.37 -10.34 -7.58
N LYS A 10 10.26 -9.59 -8.16
CA LYS A 10 11.46 -9.21 -7.47
C LYS A 10 11.11 -8.44 -6.19
N GLU A 11 10.05 -7.63 -6.23
CA GLU A 11 9.66 -6.83 -5.10
C GLU A 11 8.84 -7.59 -4.06
N GLY A 12 8.40 -8.80 -4.35
CA GLY A 12 7.60 -9.54 -3.39
C GLY A 12 6.66 -10.53 -4.05
N ARG A 13 5.68 -10.99 -3.28
CA ARG A 13 4.75 -12.03 -3.71
C ARG A 13 3.35 -11.44 -3.73
N TYR A 14 2.69 -11.57 -4.85
CA TYR A 14 1.32 -11.07 -5.03
C TYR A 14 0.34 -12.22 -5.00
N GLU A 15 -0.78 -12.03 -4.34
CA GLU A 15 -1.86 -13.00 -4.38
C GLU A 15 -3.16 -12.22 -4.55
N GLY A 16 -3.88 -12.45 -5.63
CA GLY A 16 -5.12 -11.74 -5.87
C GLY A 16 -5.55 -11.79 -7.31
N GLU A 17 -6.41 -10.83 -7.66
CA GLU A 17 -7.00 -10.79 -8.98
C GLU A 17 -6.00 -10.32 -10.02
N VAL A 18 -6.11 -10.85 -11.22
CA VAL A 18 -5.26 -10.46 -12.32
C VAL A 18 -6.11 -10.13 -13.55
N ASN A 19 -5.54 -9.35 -14.45
CA ASN A 19 -6.22 -9.04 -15.70
C ASN A 19 -5.89 -10.10 -16.76
N SER A 20 -6.35 -9.88 -17.97
CA SER A 20 -6.16 -10.87 -19.03
C SER A 20 -4.70 -11.07 -19.39
N ALA A 21 -3.85 -10.11 -19.09
CA ALA A 21 -2.42 -10.26 -19.32
C ALA A 21 -1.71 -10.96 -18.15
N GLY A 22 -2.45 -11.25 -17.07
CA GLY A 22 -1.87 -11.92 -15.92
C GLY A 22 -1.23 -10.99 -14.92
N ASP A 23 -1.50 -9.70 -15.02
CA ASP A 23 -0.94 -8.70 -14.12
C ASP A 23 -1.90 -8.38 -12.99
N PRO A 24 -1.39 -7.99 -11.82
CA PRO A 24 -2.26 -7.59 -10.71
C PRO A 24 -3.23 -6.50 -11.12
N GLU A 25 -4.49 -6.75 -10.88
CA GLU A 25 -5.54 -5.79 -11.17
C GLU A 25 -6.77 -6.19 -10.38
N GLY A 26 -7.39 -5.26 -9.69
CA GLY A 26 -8.51 -5.54 -8.81
C GLY A 26 -8.01 -5.71 -7.39
N GLU A 27 -8.67 -6.57 -6.63
CA GLU A 27 -8.32 -6.75 -5.23
C GLU A 27 -7.16 -7.73 -5.08
N GLY A 28 -6.20 -7.39 -4.27
CA GLY A 28 -5.08 -8.28 -4.07
C GLY A 28 -4.22 -7.90 -2.88
N CYS A 29 -3.18 -8.68 -2.69
CA CYS A 29 -2.32 -8.55 -1.54
C CYS A 29 -0.89 -8.76 -2.01
N LEU A 30 -0.01 -7.82 -1.71
CA LEU A 30 1.39 -7.92 -2.08
C LEU A 30 2.24 -7.98 -0.82
N GLU A 31 2.94 -9.09 -0.64
CA GLU A 31 3.85 -9.26 0.48
C GLU A 31 5.24 -8.91 0.04
N TYR A 32 5.90 -8.03 0.76
CA TYR A 32 7.25 -7.60 0.42
C TYR A 32 8.28 -8.49 1.12
N PRO A 33 9.48 -8.63 0.56
CA PRO A 33 10.49 -9.47 1.19
C PRO A 33 10.96 -8.85 2.51
N GLY A 34 11.49 -9.66 3.38
CA GLY A 34 11.94 -9.19 4.68
C GLY A 34 13.05 -8.17 4.62
N ASN A 35 13.77 -8.11 3.50
CA ASN A 35 14.85 -7.16 3.32
C ASN A 35 14.44 -5.96 2.44
N ASP A 36 13.15 -5.67 2.37
CA ASP A 36 12.68 -4.53 1.58
C ASP A 36 13.33 -3.25 2.10
N GLU A 37 13.88 -2.45 1.21
CA GLU A 37 14.63 -1.28 1.61
C GLU A 37 13.75 -0.19 2.23
N PHE A 38 12.45 -0.22 1.96
CA PHE A 38 11.52 0.73 2.54
C PHE A 38 10.80 0.14 3.74
N LEU A 39 11.21 -1.04 4.18
CA LEU A 39 10.66 -1.72 5.34
C LEU A 39 9.18 -2.03 5.19
N ARG A 40 8.71 -2.19 3.96
CA ARG A 40 7.32 -2.53 3.71
C ARG A 40 7.08 -3.99 4.06
N GLN A 41 5.93 -4.27 4.61
CA GLN A 41 5.56 -5.63 4.96
C GLN A 41 4.54 -6.17 3.98
N ILE A 42 3.40 -5.50 3.84
CA ILE A 42 2.33 -5.99 3.01
C ILE A 42 1.43 -4.85 2.56
N TYR A 43 0.94 -4.93 1.35
CA TYR A 43 -0.09 -4.02 0.85
C TYR A 43 -1.31 -4.85 0.54
N GLU A 44 -2.48 -4.43 1.04
CA GLU A 44 -3.74 -5.09 0.74
C GLU A 44 -4.68 -4.07 0.17
N GLY A 45 -5.22 -4.32 -0.99
CA GLY A 45 -6.16 -3.37 -1.58
C GLY A 45 -6.27 -3.52 -3.07
N GLN A 46 -6.56 -2.41 -3.70
CA GLN A 46 -6.84 -2.41 -5.13
C GLN A 46 -5.59 -2.17 -5.95
N PHE A 47 -5.53 -2.79 -7.09
CA PHE A 47 -4.42 -2.68 -8.03
C PHE A 47 -4.93 -2.30 -9.40
N VAL A 48 -4.17 -1.53 -10.14
CA VAL A 48 -4.41 -1.27 -11.54
C VAL A 48 -3.06 -1.35 -12.23
N ALA A 49 -2.97 -2.19 -13.26
CA ALA A 49 -1.75 -2.32 -14.05
C ALA A 49 -0.52 -2.55 -13.17
N LYS A 50 -0.63 -3.50 -12.25
CA LYS A 50 0.45 -3.93 -11.36
C LYS A 50 0.76 -2.98 -10.22
N LYS A 51 0.03 -1.89 -10.09
CA LYS A 51 0.36 -0.89 -9.07
C LYS A 51 -0.80 -0.67 -8.14
N ALA A 52 -0.51 -0.34 -6.90
CA ALA A 52 -1.53 0.03 -5.93
C ALA A 52 -2.30 1.22 -6.46
N HIS A 53 -3.61 1.16 -6.41
CA HIS A 53 -4.45 2.21 -6.97
C HIS A 53 -5.81 2.13 -6.30
N GLY A 54 -6.44 3.27 -6.07
CA GLY A 54 -7.73 3.26 -5.40
C GLY A 54 -7.56 3.18 -3.90
N LYS A 55 -8.23 2.24 -3.27
CA LYS A 55 -8.17 2.14 -1.82
C LYS A 55 -7.27 0.98 -1.42
N GLY A 56 -6.50 1.19 -0.38
CA GLY A 56 -5.66 0.10 0.11
C GLY A 56 -4.98 0.42 1.42
N THR A 57 -4.40 -0.61 2.02
CA THR A 57 -3.74 -0.52 3.31
C THR A 57 -2.32 -1.04 3.15
N MET A 58 -1.36 -0.22 3.55
CA MET A 58 0.04 -0.62 3.57
C MET A 58 0.47 -0.77 5.02
N ARG A 59 1.16 -1.88 5.31
CA ARG A 59 1.74 -2.08 6.63
C ARG A 59 3.25 -2.18 6.47
N TRP A 60 3.96 -1.64 7.44
CA TRP A 60 5.41 -1.67 7.45
C TRP A 60 5.92 -2.59 8.54
N ASN A 61 7.12 -3.08 8.37
CA ASN A 61 7.71 -4.01 9.32
C ASN A 61 7.83 -3.45 10.72
N GLN A 62 7.86 -2.14 10.84
CA GLN A 62 7.99 -1.51 12.13
C GLN A 62 6.67 -1.37 12.87
N GLY A 63 5.58 -1.83 12.26
CA GLY A 63 4.28 -1.77 12.91
C GLY A 63 3.42 -0.58 12.49
N ASP A 64 3.92 0.24 11.60
CA ASP A 64 3.15 1.37 11.10
C ASP A 64 2.18 0.90 10.04
N LYS A 65 1.14 1.67 9.81
CA LYS A 65 0.10 1.34 8.84
C LYS A 65 -0.44 2.61 8.19
N TYR A 66 -0.67 2.57 6.90
CA TYR A 66 -1.37 3.64 6.19
C TYR A 66 -2.58 3.03 5.50
N GLU A 67 -3.72 3.68 5.62
CA GLU A 67 -4.94 3.21 4.99
C GLU A 67 -5.57 4.39 4.27
N GLY A 68 -5.75 4.31 2.99
CA GLY A 68 -6.30 5.43 2.25
C GLY A 68 -6.16 5.27 0.76
N ASP A 69 -6.04 6.41 0.08
CA ASP A 69 -6.03 6.45 -1.37
C ASP A 69 -4.64 6.23 -1.94
N TRP A 70 -4.60 5.58 -3.07
CA TRP A 70 -3.36 5.26 -3.77
C TRP A 70 -3.53 5.58 -5.25
N LYS A 71 -2.45 5.96 -5.89
CA LYS A 71 -2.45 6.20 -7.32
C LYS A 71 -1.11 5.81 -7.87
N GLU A 72 -1.10 4.83 -8.78
CA GLU A 72 0.11 4.38 -9.46
C GLU A 72 1.22 4.00 -8.50
N GLY A 73 0.84 3.30 -7.44
CA GLY A 73 1.80 2.81 -6.45
C GLY A 73 2.19 3.82 -5.39
N LEU A 74 1.62 5.01 -5.43
CA LEU A 74 1.97 6.07 -4.50
C LEU A 74 0.76 6.48 -3.68
N ARG A 75 0.99 6.92 -2.46
CA ARG A 75 -0.10 7.45 -1.65
C ARG A 75 -0.62 8.71 -2.31
N HIS A 76 -1.93 8.85 -2.34
CA HIS A 76 -2.56 9.95 -3.05
C HIS A 76 -3.79 10.38 -2.28
N GLY A 77 -4.09 11.67 -2.30
CA GLY A 77 -5.29 12.16 -1.65
C GLY A 77 -5.23 12.01 -0.16
N LYS A 78 -6.26 11.42 0.43
CA LYS A 78 -6.41 11.37 1.85
C LYS A 78 -6.28 9.95 2.38
N GLY A 79 -5.80 9.84 3.58
CA GLY A 79 -5.71 8.57 4.25
C GLY A 79 -5.39 8.76 5.71
N GLU A 80 -5.27 7.64 6.41
CA GLU A 80 -4.97 7.65 7.84
C GLU A 80 -3.73 6.82 8.07
N TYR A 81 -2.87 7.33 8.92
CA TYR A 81 -1.60 6.69 9.23
C TYR A 81 -1.58 6.39 10.73
N TRP A 82 -1.25 5.16 11.07
CA TRP A 82 -1.09 4.75 12.46
C TRP A 82 0.35 4.36 12.69
N SER A 83 0.95 4.92 13.73
CA SER A 83 2.30 4.51 14.10
C SER A 83 2.22 3.28 14.98
N LYS A 84 3.35 2.65 15.22
CA LYS A 84 3.36 1.47 16.05
C LYS A 84 3.01 1.76 17.50
N VAL A 85 3.04 3.02 17.89
CA VAL A 85 2.58 3.37 19.24
C VAL A 85 1.10 3.72 19.22
N GLN A 86 0.44 3.37 18.12
CA GLN A 86 -1.01 3.50 17.98
C GLN A 86 -1.48 4.94 17.93
N MET A 87 -0.65 5.83 17.45
CA MET A 87 -1.06 7.19 17.25
C MET A 87 -1.57 7.32 15.83
N LYS A 88 -2.75 7.88 15.68
CA LYS A 88 -3.36 8.05 14.38
C LYS A 88 -3.02 9.41 13.83
N CYS A 89 -2.56 9.45 12.62
CA CYS A 89 -2.23 10.69 11.95
C CYS A 89 -3.01 10.79 10.66
N GLN A 90 -3.40 11.99 10.31
CA GLN A 90 -4.01 12.20 9.02
C GLN A 90 -2.94 12.61 8.03
N VAL A 91 -2.97 11.99 6.87
CA VAL A 91 -1.97 12.21 5.86
C VAL A 91 -2.66 12.69 4.60
N THR A 92 -2.13 13.75 4.03
CA THR A 92 -2.61 14.21 2.74
C THR A 92 -1.39 14.23 1.82
N SER A 93 -1.44 13.45 0.77
CA SER A 93 -0.33 13.35 -0.16
C SER A 93 -0.84 13.63 -1.54
N TYR A 94 -0.28 14.63 -2.17
CA TYR A 94 -0.72 14.94 -3.50
C TYR A 94 0.24 14.37 -4.53
N PHE A 95 1.48 14.42 -4.30
CA PHE A 95 2.48 13.80 -5.06
C PHE A 95 3.76 14.48 -4.71
N PRO A 96 4.86 13.88 -4.87
CA PRO A 96 5.10 12.47 -4.94
C PRO A 96 4.94 11.87 -3.56
N SER A 97 4.77 10.61 -3.50
CA SER A 97 4.42 10.00 -2.25
C SER A 97 5.53 10.03 -1.22
N ASN A 98 6.75 10.19 -1.64
CA ASN A 98 7.82 10.21 -0.67
C ASN A 98 7.86 11.53 0.07
N TYR A 99 7.12 12.52 -0.41
CA TYR A 99 7.04 13.76 0.30
C TYR A 99 5.72 13.73 1.03
N LYS A 100 5.71 13.91 2.28
CA LYS A 100 4.48 13.82 3.00
C LYS A 100 4.36 14.91 4.01
N SER A 101 3.16 15.36 4.15
CA SER A 101 2.80 16.28 5.18
C SER A 101 2.02 15.49 6.18
N LEU A 102 2.53 15.35 7.37
CA LEU A 102 1.95 14.49 8.35
C LEU A 102 1.48 15.31 9.53
N HIS A 103 0.24 15.17 9.88
CA HIS A 103 -0.32 15.85 11.03
C HIS A 103 -0.88 14.83 11.98
N CYS A 104 -0.17 14.61 13.06
CA CYS A 104 -0.61 13.68 14.07
C CYS A 104 -1.42 14.40 15.10
N GLY A 105 -2.46 13.76 15.52
CA GLY A 105 -3.32 14.34 16.48
C GLY A 105 -2.75 14.43 17.83
N VAL A 106 -1.60 13.97 18.07
CA VAL A 106 -1.13 14.06 19.32
C VAL A 106 -0.13 14.91 19.40
N ASP A 107 -0.09 15.78 19.78
CA ASP A 107 0.87 16.46 19.91
C ASP A 107 1.31 16.61 20.87
N HIS A 108 1.39 16.40 21.32
CA HIS A 108 2.13 16.51 22.21
C HIS A 108 2.32 17.61 22.68
#